data_9f75587d653144d330004cfa0f303bc3
#
_entry.id   9f75587d653144d330004cfa0f303bc3
#
_cell.length_a   1.000
_cell.length_b   1.000
_cell.length_c   1.000
_cell.angle_alpha   90.00
_cell.angle_beta   90.00
_cell.angle_gamma   90.00
#
_symmetry.space_group_name_H-M   'P 1'
#
loop_
_entity.id
_entity.type
_entity.pdbx_description
1 polymer ?
#
loop_
_entity_poly.entity_id
_entity_poly.type
_entity_poly.pdbx_seq_one_letter_code
_entity_poly.pdbx_strand_id
1 'polypeptide(L)'
;MSNLQKALDAYKNGDLIIVTDDADRENEGDLMLLAEKATPEKVAFMVRHTTGILCVAMTAERARELRLPLMVEENQDSKKTAFTVSVDYKVGITTGVSATERANTVRALADNSVVHSDFIRPGHIFPLIADNGGLEARGGHTEAGVALSHLVGAQPLCLLSEIVNDDGSMARGASLEAFAAQHAIPMISVEELKGVAPVVPTVAPAFEFAWAELPLRTGVWSIATYPGLRQREHAVIAFGDAGVVPMVRIHSECFTGDVVHSQRCDCGEQLEQSIEMIQKHGHGYIVYLRDHEGRGIGLTEKIKAYQLQDKGMDTIDANLHLGHEVDARDWSDAIAIVRALGLKELTLLTNNPNKVQALQDAGVEVTQANLSVKPNKFNEKYLATKEEKLGHLRGGK
;
A
#
# COMPACT_ATOMS: atom_id res chain seq x y z
N MET A 1 0.75 -26.35 27.30
CA MET A 1 0.66 -25.58 26.05
C MET A 1 0.21 -24.16 26.40
N SER A 2 0.89 -23.13 25.94
CA SER A 2 0.45 -21.76 26.19
C SER A 2 -0.89 -21.48 25.47
N ASN A 3 -1.59 -20.43 25.86
CA ASN A 3 -2.84 -20.05 25.21
C ASN A 3 -2.60 -19.69 23.74
N LEU A 4 -1.53 -18.95 23.47
CA LEU A 4 -1.07 -18.63 22.11
C LEU A 4 -0.84 -19.90 21.26
N GLN A 5 -0.15 -20.93 21.79
CA GLN A 5 0.10 -22.15 21.01
C GLN A 5 -1.21 -22.87 20.66
N LYS A 6 -2.18 -22.91 21.60
CA LYS A 6 -3.51 -23.49 21.31
C LYS A 6 -4.25 -22.72 20.21
N ALA A 7 -4.18 -21.39 20.24
CA ALA A 7 -4.79 -20.54 19.21
C ALA A 7 -4.13 -20.73 17.84
N LEU A 8 -2.79 -20.79 17.79
CA LEU A 8 -2.06 -21.06 16.55
C LEU A 8 -2.38 -22.42 15.95
N ASP A 9 -2.46 -23.47 16.80
CA ASP A 9 -2.82 -24.83 16.35
C ASP A 9 -4.26 -24.87 15.82
N ALA A 10 -5.22 -24.23 16.50
CA ALA A 10 -6.61 -24.10 16.05
C ALA A 10 -6.68 -23.36 14.70
N TYR A 11 -6.04 -22.19 14.61
CA TYR A 11 -6.01 -21.37 13.39
C TYR A 11 -5.41 -22.14 12.20
N LYS A 12 -4.28 -22.83 12.42
CA LYS A 12 -3.64 -23.68 11.40
C LYS A 12 -4.55 -24.80 10.90
N ASN A 13 -5.32 -25.42 11.80
CA ASN A 13 -6.30 -26.45 11.46
C ASN A 13 -7.54 -25.88 10.75
N GLY A 14 -7.66 -24.56 10.69
CA GLY A 14 -8.78 -23.86 10.08
C GLY A 14 -9.95 -23.69 11.06
N ASP A 15 -9.74 -23.76 12.36
CA ASP A 15 -10.75 -23.43 13.36
C ASP A 15 -10.76 -21.92 13.61
N LEU A 16 -11.92 -21.42 14.08
CA LEU A 16 -12.06 -20.03 14.46
C LEU A 16 -11.26 -19.73 15.73
N ILE A 17 -10.65 -18.57 15.78
CA ILE A 17 -10.05 -18.00 16.98
C ILE A 17 -10.61 -16.59 17.21
N ILE A 18 -10.44 -16.06 18.41
CA ILE A 18 -10.74 -14.67 18.75
C ILE A 18 -9.42 -13.95 18.98
N VAL A 19 -9.28 -12.78 18.35
CA VAL A 19 -8.15 -11.86 18.61
C VAL A 19 -8.73 -10.57 19.15
N THR A 20 -8.19 -10.10 20.29
CA THR A 20 -8.57 -8.82 20.90
C THR A 20 -7.48 -7.80 20.69
N ASP A 21 -7.85 -6.56 20.44
CA ASP A 21 -6.91 -5.45 20.43
C ASP A 21 -6.82 -4.73 21.79
N ASP A 22 -5.95 -3.73 21.85
CA ASP A 22 -5.68 -3.00 23.08
C ASP A 22 -6.89 -2.16 23.53
N ALA A 23 -7.07 -2.03 24.86
CA ALA A 23 -8.20 -1.32 25.47
C ALA A 23 -8.24 0.19 25.09
N ASP A 24 -7.13 0.77 24.73
CA ASP A 24 -6.99 2.17 24.29
C ASP A 24 -7.13 2.34 22.76
N ARG A 25 -7.25 1.24 22.01
CA ARG A 25 -7.46 1.28 20.57
C ARG A 25 -8.96 1.20 20.20
N GLU A 26 -9.54 0.01 20.08
CA GLU A 26 -10.98 -0.24 19.82
C GLU A 26 -11.61 -1.01 20.98
N ASN A 27 -10.77 -1.78 21.69
CA ASN A 27 -11.18 -2.67 22.79
C ASN A 27 -12.24 -3.67 22.34
N GLU A 28 -12.03 -4.28 21.17
CA GLU A 28 -12.96 -5.20 20.52
C GLU A 28 -12.30 -6.55 20.29
N GLY A 29 -13.07 -7.52 19.86
CA GLY A 29 -12.58 -8.85 19.50
C GLY A 29 -13.14 -9.29 18.16
N ASP A 30 -12.26 -9.75 17.29
CA ASP A 30 -12.62 -10.28 15.99
C ASP A 30 -12.59 -11.81 16.00
N LEU A 31 -13.61 -12.42 15.39
CA LEU A 31 -13.48 -13.80 14.91
C LEU A 31 -12.53 -13.82 13.73
N MET A 32 -11.51 -14.66 13.82
CA MET A 32 -10.51 -14.83 12.77
C MET A 32 -10.43 -16.27 12.28
N LEU A 33 -10.21 -16.40 10.97
CA LEU A 33 -10.12 -17.69 10.27
C LEU A 33 -9.09 -17.61 9.16
N LEU A 34 -8.22 -18.63 9.06
CA LEU A 34 -7.31 -18.76 7.94
C LEU A 34 -8.09 -18.80 6.61
N ALA A 35 -7.86 -17.86 5.69
CA ALA A 35 -8.70 -17.64 4.53
C ALA A 35 -8.85 -18.88 3.64
N GLU A 36 -7.76 -19.62 3.40
CA GLU A 36 -7.78 -20.86 2.59
C GLU A 36 -8.64 -21.98 3.21
N LYS A 37 -8.94 -21.91 4.52
CA LYS A 37 -9.75 -22.87 5.29
C LYS A 37 -11.21 -22.43 5.48
N ALA A 38 -11.64 -21.35 4.83
CA ALA A 38 -13.01 -20.87 4.96
C ALA A 38 -14.02 -21.89 4.40
N THR A 39 -15.01 -22.26 5.22
CA THR A 39 -16.13 -23.11 4.82
C THR A 39 -17.45 -22.39 4.93
N PRO A 40 -18.51 -22.81 4.21
CA PRO A 40 -19.82 -22.20 4.33
C PRO A 40 -20.36 -22.15 5.77
N GLU A 41 -20.09 -23.21 6.57
CA GLU A 41 -20.56 -23.32 7.95
C GLU A 41 -19.88 -22.27 8.86
N LYS A 42 -18.55 -22.10 8.70
CA LYS A 42 -17.78 -21.12 9.48
C LYS A 42 -18.14 -19.70 9.08
N VAL A 43 -18.31 -19.43 7.81
CA VAL A 43 -18.79 -18.12 7.32
C VAL A 43 -20.22 -17.84 7.83
N ALA A 44 -21.10 -18.85 7.82
CA ALA A 44 -22.44 -18.69 8.37
C ALA A 44 -22.42 -18.41 9.88
N PHE A 45 -21.49 -19.03 10.61
CA PHE A 45 -21.26 -18.74 12.03
C PHE A 45 -20.82 -17.30 12.25
N MET A 46 -19.80 -16.85 11.49
CA MET A 46 -19.32 -15.48 11.58
C MET A 46 -20.44 -14.47 11.28
N VAL A 47 -21.22 -14.65 10.22
CA VAL A 47 -22.34 -13.77 9.85
C VAL A 47 -23.39 -13.66 10.98
N ARG A 48 -23.61 -14.70 11.77
CA ARG A 48 -24.59 -14.69 12.86
C ARG A 48 -24.10 -14.01 14.13
N HIS A 49 -22.79 -13.99 14.37
CA HIS A 49 -22.23 -13.58 15.66
C HIS A 49 -21.32 -12.36 15.56
N THR A 50 -21.20 -11.76 14.36
CA THR A 50 -20.37 -10.59 14.14
C THR A 50 -21.19 -9.48 13.47
N THR A 51 -20.55 -8.34 13.20
CA THR A 51 -21.14 -7.24 12.42
C THR A 51 -21.67 -7.69 11.05
N GLY A 52 -21.21 -8.85 10.55
CA GLY A 52 -21.53 -9.33 9.20
C GLY A 52 -20.71 -8.65 8.11
N ILE A 53 -19.89 -7.66 8.45
CA ILE A 53 -18.91 -7.07 7.55
C ILE A 53 -17.71 -8.03 7.51
N LEU A 54 -17.70 -8.88 6.50
CA LEU A 54 -16.66 -9.89 6.34
C LEU A 54 -15.44 -9.29 5.63
N CYS A 55 -14.38 -9.09 6.37
CA CYS A 55 -13.13 -8.54 5.87
C CYS A 55 -12.09 -9.64 5.62
N VAL A 56 -11.18 -9.43 4.66
CA VAL A 56 -10.03 -10.31 4.43
C VAL A 56 -8.76 -9.48 4.50
N ALA A 57 -8.03 -9.65 5.60
CA ALA A 57 -6.69 -9.08 5.75
C ALA A 57 -5.74 -9.73 4.74
N MET A 58 -4.92 -8.94 4.06
CA MET A 58 -3.91 -9.38 3.10
C MET A 58 -2.74 -8.41 3.02
N THR A 59 -1.66 -8.86 2.39
CA THR A 59 -0.52 -7.97 2.10
C THR A 59 -0.81 -7.02 0.94
N ALA A 60 -0.08 -5.91 0.89
CA ALA A 60 -0.15 -4.95 -0.22
C ALA A 60 0.20 -5.60 -1.57
N GLU A 61 1.14 -6.56 -1.57
CA GLU A 61 1.53 -7.31 -2.77
C GLU A 61 0.34 -8.10 -3.33
N ARG A 62 -0.37 -8.86 -2.46
CA ARG A 62 -1.53 -9.63 -2.91
C ARG A 62 -2.64 -8.73 -3.43
N ALA A 63 -2.87 -7.59 -2.79
CA ALA A 63 -3.84 -6.60 -3.27
C ALA A 63 -3.46 -6.07 -4.67
N ARG A 64 -2.16 -5.80 -4.95
CA ARG A 64 -1.68 -5.39 -6.29
C ARG A 64 -1.87 -6.48 -7.33
N GLU A 65 -1.48 -7.73 -7.03
CA GLU A 65 -1.68 -8.88 -7.93
C GLU A 65 -3.15 -9.01 -8.36
N LEU A 66 -4.04 -8.89 -7.39
CA LEU A 66 -5.48 -8.96 -7.62
C LEU A 66 -6.08 -7.64 -8.13
N ARG A 67 -5.28 -6.60 -8.33
CA ARG A 67 -5.71 -5.25 -8.74
C ARG A 67 -6.87 -4.75 -7.88
N LEU A 68 -6.69 -4.79 -6.56
CA LEU A 68 -7.63 -4.31 -5.56
C LEU A 68 -7.20 -2.93 -5.07
N PRO A 69 -7.64 -1.84 -5.70
CA PRO A 69 -7.30 -0.50 -5.26
C PRO A 69 -8.02 -0.17 -3.95
N LEU A 70 -7.48 0.81 -3.22
CA LEU A 70 -8.15 1.37 -2.05
C LEU A 70 -9.55 1.87 -2.43
N MET A 71 -10.50 1.70 -1.51
CA MET A 71 -11.91 2.09 -1.69
C MET A 71 -12.07 3.60 -1.90
N VAL A 72 -11.20 4.38 -1.25
CA VAL A 72 -11.18 5.84 -1.32
C VAL A 72 -9.75 6.34 -1.54
N GLU A 73 -9.60 7.44 -2.26
CA GLU A 73 -8.29 8.09 -2.45
C GLU A 73 -7.79 8.73 -1.15
N GLU A 74 -8.70 9.36 -0.39
CA GLU A 74 -8.44 9.99 0.90
C GLU A 74 -9.16 9.22 2.01
N ASN A 75 -8.41 8.52 2.82
CA ASN A 75 -8.95 7.79 3.96
C ASN A 75 -9.19 8.75 5.14
N GLN A 76 -10.46 9.00 5.47
CA GLN A 76 -10.89 9.87 6.57
C GLN A 76 -11.15 9.10 7.87
N ASP A 77 -11.02 7.76 7.86
CA ASP A 77 -11.13 6.95 9.06
C ASP A 77 -10.02 7.29 10.06
N SER A 78 -10.39 7.44 11.31
CA SER A 78 -9.46 7.78 12.40
C SER A 78 -8.39 6.70 12.64
N LYS A 79 -8.71 5.45 12.35
CA LYS A 79 -7.82 4.29 12.46
C LYS A 79 -7.05 4.01 11.16
N LYS A 80 -7.37 4.73 10.08
CA LYS A 80 -6.76 4.59 8.75
C LYS A 80 -6.83 3.17 8.19
N THR A 81 -7.91 2.43 8.50
CA THR A 81 -8.09 1.06 8.00
C THR A 81 -8.14 1.06 6.47
N ALA A 82 -7.23 0.34 5.85
CA ALA A 82 -7.01 0.40 4.41
C ALA A 82 -7.97 -0.55 3.65
N PHE A 83 -9.24 -0.18 3.61
CA PHE A 83 -10.25 -0.88 2.80
C PHE A 83 -9.93 -0.76 1.32
N THR A 84 -10.02 -1.89 0.62
CA THR A 84 -10.05 -1.91 -0.85
C THR A 84 -11.49 -1.93 -1.36
N VAL A 85 -11.67 -1.83 -2.68
CA VAL A 85 -12.95 -2.16 -3.30
C VAL A 85 -13.38 -3.56 -2.90
N SER A 86 -14.68 -3.75 -2.60
CA SER A 86 -15.23 -5.07 -2.26
C SER A 86 -15.31 -5.97 -3.48
N VAL A 87 -15.27 -7.29 -3.27
CA VAL A 87 -15.21 -8.28 -4.35
C VAL A 87 -16.09 -9.49 -4.11
N ASP A 88 -16.44 -10.17 -5.22
CA ASP A 88 -16.99 -11.53 -5.25
C ASP A 88 -16.27 -12.36 -6.29
N TYR A 89 -16.08 -13.66 -6.02
CA TYR A 89 -15.50 -14.61 -6.97
C TYR A 89 -16.54 -15.02 -8.01
N LYS A 90 -16.18 -14.93 -9.31
CA LYS A 90 -17.11 -15.14 -10.43
C LYS A 90 -17.62 -16.57 -10.58
N VAL A 91 -16.81 -17.57 -10.21
CA VAL A 91 -17.15 -18.98 -10.50
C VAL A 91 -18.22 -19.49 -9.54
N GLY A 92 -19.35 -19.89 -10.10
CA GLY A 92 -20.48 -20.44 -9.33
C GLY A 92 -21.28 -19.41 -8.54
N ILE A 93 -21.11 -18.11 -8.84
CA ILE A 93 -21.83 -17.03 -8.16
C ILE A 93 -23.26 -16.89 -8.69
N THR A 94 -24.16 -16.55 -7.77
CA THR A 94 -25.52 -16.06 -8.08
C THR A 94 -25.66 -14.61 -7.65
N THR A 95 -25.86 -14.36 -6.34
CA THR A 95 -25.96 -13.01 -5.77
C THR A 95 -24.70 -12.59 -5.01
N GLY A 96 -23.80 -13.52 -4.68
CA GLY A 96 -22.57 -13.28 -3.91
C GLY A 96 -22.76 -13.22 -2.38
N VAL A 97 -24.01 -13.11 -1.89
CA VAL A 97 -24.32 -12.83 -0.47
C VAL A 97 -24.32 -14.07 0.42
N SER A 98 -24.59 -15.26 -0.13
CA SER A 98 -24.70 -16.47 0.68
C SER A 98 -23.40 -16.83 1.36
N ALA A 99 -23.47 -17.55 2.50
CA ALA A 99 -22.27 -18.01 3.19
C ALA A 99 -21.37 -18.87 2.30
N THR A 100 -21.98 -19.67 1.42
CA THR A 100 -21.24 -20.49 0.44
C THR A 100 -20.45 -19.62 -0.55
N GLU A 101 -21.08 -18.60 -1.15
CA GLU A 101 -20.45 -17.75 -2.14
C GLU A 101 -19.36 -16.87 -1.50
N ARG A 102 -19.63 -16.34 -0.29
CA ARG A 102 -18.62 -15.59 0.46
C ARG A 102 -17.44 -16.46 0.87
N ALA A 103 -17.66 -17.71 1.31
CA ALA A 103 -16.58 -18.66 1.58
C ALA A 103 -15.76 -18.97 0.31
N ASN A 104 -16.42 -19.12 -0.86
CA ASN A 104 -15.72 -19.28 -2.13
C ASN A 104 -14.85 -18.07 -2.47
N THR A 105 -15.37 -16.86 -2.29
CA THR A 105 -14.64 -15.62 -2.52
C THR A 105 -13.42 -15.51 -1.60
N VAL A 106 -13.57 -15.82 -0.31
CA VAL A 106 -12.47 -15.80 0.67
C VAL A 106 -11.36 -16.78 0.29
N ARG A 107 -11.71 -18.02 -0.07
CA ARG A 107 -10.69 -19.00 -0.55
C ARG A 107 -10.03 -18.58 -1.85
N ALA A 108 -10.80 -18.04 -2.80
CA ALA A 108 -10.27 -17.55 -4.07
C ALA A 108 -9.26 -16.41 -3.88
N LEU A 109 -9.47 -15.51 -2.91
CA LEU A 109 -8.51 -14.48 -2.57
C LEU A 109 -7.17 -15.06 -2.07
N ALA A 110 -7.19 -16.22 -1.41
CA ALA A 110 -6.00 -16.92 -0.91
C ALA A 110 -5.35 -17.88 -1.93
N ASP A 111 -5.98 -18.13 -3.05
CA ASP A 111 -5.47 -19.04 -4.10
C ASP A 111 -4.58 -18.28 -5.08
N ASN A 112 -3.30 -18.63 -5.15
CA ASN A 112 -2.33 -17.99 -6.05
C ASN A 112 -2.58 -18.25 -7.54
N SER A 113 -3.39 -19.26 -7.88
CA SER A 113 -3.79 -19.54 -9.27
C SER A 113 -4.91 -18.62 -9.77
N VAL A 114 -5.61 -17.95 -8.85
CA VAL A 114 -6.72 -17.04 -9.15
C VAL A 114 -6.18 -15.65 -9.45
N VAL A 115 -6.62 -15.06 -10.56
CA VAL A 115 -6.16 -13.78 -11.06
C VAL A 115 -7.23 -12.68 -10.91
N HIS A 116 -6.83 -11.43 -11.08
CA HIS A 116 -7.70 -10.26 -10.90
C HIS A 116 -9.00 -10.28 -11.73
N SER A 117 -8.98 -10.90 -12.92
CA SER A 117 -10.14 -11.00 -13.81
C SER A 117 -11.21 -11.98 -13.32
N ASP A 118 -10.89 -12.82 -12.32
CA ASP A 118 -11.81 -13.81 -11.76
C ASP A 118 -12.73 -13.23 -10.69
N PHE A 119 -12.57 -11.95 -10.36
CA PHE A 119 -13.41 -11.25 -9.38
C PHE A 119 -14.34 -10.23 -10.03
N ILE A 120 -15.54 -10.10 -9.45
CA ILE A 120 -16.51 -9.03 -9.69
C ILE A 120 -16.26 -7.93 -8.67
N ARG A 121 -16.42 -6.69 -9.08
CA ARG A 121 -16.33 -5.48 -8.25
C ARG A 121 -17.52 -4.57 -8.55
N PRO A 122 -18.26 -4.05 -7.55
CA PRO A 122 -18.16 -4.39 -6.13
C PRO A 122 -18.70 -5.80 -5.83
N GLY A 123 -18.45 -6.29 -4.61
CA GLY A 123 -18.93 -7.57 -4.09
C GLY A 123 -19.25 -7.51 -2.59
N HIS A 124 -19.25 -8.67 -1.92
CA HIS A 124 -19.71 -8.81 -0.53
C HIS A 124 -18.59 -9.23 0.45
N ILE A 125 -17.35 -9.31 -0.01
CA ILE A 125 -16.15 -9.47 0.82
C ILE A 125 -15.31 -8.22 0.69
N PHE A 126 -14.78 -7.72 1.81
CA PHE A 126 -14.05 -6.48 1.94
C PHE A 126 -12.55 -6.76 2.23
N PRO A 127 -11.68 -6.79 1.21
CA PRO A 127 -10.25 -6.94 1.46
C PRO A 127 -9.68 -5.71 2.18
N LEU A 128 -8.78 -5.96 3.14
CA LEU A 128 -8.05 -4.96 3.91
C LEU A 128 -6.55 -5.13 3.68
N ILE A 129 -5.84 -4.05 3.41
CA ILE A 129 -4.40 -4.08 3.24
C ILE A 129 -3.74 -3.85 4.59
N ALA A 130 -2.93 -4.81 5.04
CA ALA A 130 -2.11 -4.66 6.24
C ALA A 130 -0.95 -3.68 5.99
N ASP A 131 -0.57 -2.94 7.04
CA ASP A 131 0.62 -2.11 7.00
C ASP A 131 1.88 -2.96 6.76
N ASN A 132 2.79 -2.47 5.90
CA ASN A 132 4.02 -3.19 5.55
C ASN A 132 4.98 -3.36 6.74
N GLY A 133 4.90 -2.50 7.74
CA GLY A 133 5.63 -2.63 9.00
C GLY A 133 4.99 -3.62 9.98
N GLY A 134 3.85 -4.23 9.61
CA GLY A 134 3.15 -5.23 10.41
C GLY A 134 2.67 -4.71 11.76
N LEU A 135 2.62 -5.61 12.76
CA LEU A 135 2.13 -5.29 14.10
C LEU A 135 2.92 -4.21 14.84
N GLU A 136 4.19 -4.02 14.52
CA GLU A 136 5.03 -2.97 15.11
C GLU A 136 4.63 -1.58 14.61
N ALA A 137 4.20 -1.46 13.34
CA ALA A 137 3.76 -0.20 12.76
C ALA A 137 2.30 0.11 13.11
N ARG A 138 1.42 -0.91 13.09
CA ARG A 138 0.00 -0.78 13.38
C ARG A 138 -0.52 -2.01 14.12
N GLY A 139 -0.83 -1.85 15.42
CA GLY A 139 -1.35 -2.92 16.28
C GLY A 139 -2.83 -3.23 16.05
N GLY A 140 -3.24 -3.47 14.80
CA GLY A 140 -4.63 -3.72 14.44
C GLY A 140 -4.93 -5.17 14.08
N HIS A 141 -6.23 -5.52 14.04
CA HIS A 141 -6.72 -6.84 13.66
C HIS A 141 -6.28 -7.25 12.24
N THR A 142 -6.14 -6.28 11.32
CA THR A 142 -5.66 -6.52 9.95
C THR A 142 -4.23 -7.07 9.95
N GLU A 143 -3.34 -6.40 10.66
CA GLU A 143 -1.92 -6.81 10.80
C GLU A 143 -1.80 -8.12 11.58
N ALA A 144 -2.65 -8.30 12.63
CA ALA A 144 -2.71 -9.55 13.39
C ALA A 144 -3.10 -10.75 12.50
N GLY A 145 -4.08 -10.58 11.61
CA GLY A 145 -4.51 -11.63 10.68
C GLY A 145 -3.41 -12.06 9.71
N VAL A 146 -2.66 -11.11 9.16
CA VAL A 146 -1.50 -11.40 8.30
C VAL A 146 -0.38 -12.08 9.09
N ALA A 147 -0.08 -11.56 10.29
CA ALA A 147 0.95 -12.14 11.18
C ALA A 147 0.63 -13.59 11.59
N LEU A 148 -0.61 -13.87 11.97
CA LEU A 148 -1.07 -15.23 12.30
C LEU A 148 -0.87 -16.20 11.13
N SER A 149 -1.23 -15.77 9.92
CA SER A 149 -1.08 -16.61 8.73
C SER A 149 0.39 -16.92 8.45
N HIS A 150 1.29 -15.96 8.62
CA HIS A 150 2.74 -16.19 8.54
C HIS A 150 3.26 -17.13 9.61
N LEU A 151 2.82 -16.98 10.88
CA LEU A 151 3.24 -17.83 12.01
C LEU A 151 2.91 -19.31 11.78
N VAL A 152 1.81 -19.60 11.09
CA VAL A 152 1.42 -20.97 10.76
C VAL A 152 1.96 -21.48 9.41
N GLY A 153 2.71 -20.64 8.68
CA GLY A 153 3.32 -20.97 7.40
C GLY A 153 2.33 -21.09 6.23
N ALA A 154 1.22 -20.34 6.31
CA ALA A 154 0.17 -20.30 5.30
C ALA A 154 0.25 -19.03 4.43
N GLN A 155 -0.63 -18.94 3.41
CA GLN A 155 -0.80 -17.70 2.65
C GLN A 155 -1.22 -16.57 3.58
N PRO A 156 -0.65 -15.35 3.47
CA PRO A 156 -0.85 -14.26 4.41
C PRO A 156 -2.23 -13.59 4.26
N LEU A 157 -3.28 -14.39 4.35
CA LEU A 157 -4.66 -13.95 4.27
C LEU A 157 -5.52 -14.52 5.40
N CYS A 158 -6.25 -13.63 6.06
CA CYS A 158 -7.11 -13.94 7.19
C CYS A 158 -8.52 -13.36 6.98
N LEU A 159 -9.55 -14.21 7.07
CA LEU A 159 -10.93 -13.75 7.19
C LEU A 159 -11.16 -13.26 8.62
N LEU A 160 -11.70 -12.06 8.80
CA LEU A 160 -11.99 -11.46 10.10
C LEU A 160 -13.32 -10.68 10.09
N SER A 161 -13.93 -10.58 11.25
CA SER A 161 -15.11 -9.74 11.49
C SER A 161 -15.35 -9.55 12.99
N GLU A 162 -15.78 -8.37 13.40
CA GLU A 162 -15.95 -7.95 14.79
C GLU A 162 -17.14 -8.65 15.44
N ILE A 163 -16.95 -9.18 16.67
CA ILE A 163 -18.00 -9.88 17.43
C ILE A 163 -18.98 -8.87 18.03
N VAL A 164 -20.28 -9.16 17.91
CA VAL A 164 -21.36 -8.37 18.49
C VAL A 164 -22.17 -9.15 19.51
N ASN A 165 -22.77 -8.44 20.45
CA ASN A 165 -23.80 -8.96 21.34
C ASN A 165 -25.14 -9.10 20.56
N ASP A 166 -26.11 -9.84 21.15
CA ASP A 166 -27.43 -10.06 20.52
C ASP A 166 -28.22 -8.76 20.28
N ASP A 167 -27.92 -7.69 21.01
CA ASP A 167 -28.51 -6.36 20.83
C ASP A 167 -27.81 -5.52 19.74
N GLY A 168 -26.77 -6.07 19.10
CA GLY A 168 -25.97 -5.40 18.06
C GLY A 168 -24.87 -4.48 18.61
N SER A 169 -24.69 -4.37 19.91
CA SER A 169 -23.54 -3.66 20.49
C SER A 169 -22.28 -4.48 20.35
N MET A 170 -21.10 -3.80 20.34
CA MET A 170 -19.81 -4.49 20.24
C MET A 170 -19.54 -5.32 21.50
N ALA A 171 -19.15 -6.58 21.31
CA ALA A 171 -18.76 -7.43 22.42
C ALA A 171 -17.37 -7.00 22.95
N ARG A 172 -17.25 -6.84 24.29
CA ARG A 172 -16.02 -6.40 24.96
C ARG A 172 -15.85 -7.07 26.31
N GLY A 173 -14.60 -7.25 26.76
CA GLY A 173 -14.29 -7.76 28.08
C GLY A 173 -15.05 -9.05 28.45
N ALA A 174 -15.83 -9.03 29.53
CA ALA A 174 -16.56 -10.20 30.02
C ALA A 174 -17.52 -10.83 29.01
N SER A 175 -18.12 -10.04 28.09
CA SER A 175 -19.00 -10.61 27.06
C SER A 175 -18.21 -11.39 26.00
N LEU A 176 -17.00 -10.96 25.64
CA LEU A 176 -16.09 -11.74 24.79
C LEU A 176 -15.61 -13.02 25.45
N GLU A 177 -15.25 -12.95 26.73
CA GLU A 177 -14.84 -14.14 27.52
C GLU A 177 -15.98 -15.17 27.61
N ALA A 178 -17.21 -14.70 27.86
CA ALA A 178 -18.39 -15.54 27.85
C ALA A 178 -18.66 -16.19 26.49
N PHE A 179 -18.55 -15.41 25.40
CA PHE A 179 -18.70 -15.91 24.05
C PHE A 179 -17.63 -16.97 23.70
N ALA A 180 -16.35 -16.70 24.03
CA ALA A 180 -15.25 -17.62 23.81
C ALA A 180 -15.48 -18.93 24.55
N ALA A 181 -15.90 -18.87 25.83
CA ALA A 181 -16.18 -20.04 26.65
C ALA A 181 -17.39 -20.83 26.12
N GLN A 182 -18.48 -20.16 25.76
CA GLN A 182 -19.71 -20.77 25.20
C GLN A 182 -19.44 -21.57 23.94
N HIS A 183 -18.58 -21.05 23.05
CA HIS A 183 -18.29 -21.66 21.77
C HIS A 183 -16.99 -22.47 21.75
N ALA A 184 -16.29 -22.55 22.87
CA ALA A 184 -14.98 -23.20 23.03
C ALA A 184 -13.94 -22.69 22.00
N ILE A 185 -13.94 -21.37 21.71
CA ILE A 185 -13.05 -20.73 20.77
C ILE A 185 -11.85 -20.16 21.54
N PRO A 186 -10.59 -20.49 21.16
CA PRO A 186 -9.41 -19.90 21.76
C PRO A 186 -9.36 -18.38 21.54
N MET A 187 -8.97 -17.62 22.57
CA MET A 187 -8.85 -16.17 22.53
C MET A 187 -7.43 -15.74 22.89
N ILE A 188 -6.85 -14.86 22.11
CA ILE A 188 -5.54 -14.24 22.30
C ILE A 188 -5.63 -12.73 22.04
N SER A 189 -4.62 -11.99 22.45
CA SER A 189 -4.52 -10.55 22.18
C SER A 189 -3.50 -10.24 21.08
N VAL A 190 -3.64 -9.06 20.46
CA VAL A 190 -2.64 -8.50 19.54
C VAL A 190 -1.27 -8.38 20.23
N GLU A 191 -1.25 -8.03 21.53
CA GLU A 191 -0.01 -7.90 22.30
C GLU A 191 0.73 -9.25 22.45
N GLU A 192 -0.01 -10.37 22.60
CA GLU A 192 0.62 -11.70 22.61
C GLU A 192 1.25 -12.09 21.27
N LEU A 193 0.81 -11.48 20.17
CA LEU A 193 1.38 -11.68 18.84
C LEU A 193 2.59 -10.79 18.56
N LYS A 194 2.64 -9.59 19.15
CA LYS A 194 3.80 -8.73 19.09
C LYS A 194 5.02 -9.47 19.60
N GLY A 195 6.10 -9.46 19.26
CA GLY A 195 7.31 -10.16 19.77
C GLY A 195 7.46 -11.63 19.37
N VAL A 196 6.44 -12.26 18.78
CA VAL A 196 6.55 -13.62 18.18
C VAL A 196 6.27 -13.61 16.69
N ALA A 197 5.57 -12.60 16.17
CA ALA A 197 5.33 -12.45 14.76
C ALA A 197 6.65 -12.14 14.03
N PRO A 198 7.04 -12.93 13.00
CA PRO A 198 8.22 -12.61 12.23
C PRO A 198 7.96 -11.27 11.51
N VAL A 199 8.94 -10.38 11.55
CA VAL A 199 9.03 -9.32 10.53
C VAL A 199 9.34 -10.03 9.22
N VAL A 200 8.33 -10.39 8.48
CA VAL A 200 8.52 -11.08 7.20
C VAL A 200 8.86 -10.02 6.17
N PRO A 201 10.05 -10.04 5.60
CA PRO A 201 10.30 -9.29 4.38
C PRO A 201 9.33 -9.83 3.33
N THR A 202 8.39 -9.02 2.88
CA THR A 202 7.54 -9.37 1.75
C THR A 202 8.43 -9.60 0.54
N VAL A 203 8.67 -10.88 0.22
CA VAL A 203 9.25 -11.23 -1.08
C VAL A 203 8.13 -11.03 -2.07
N ALA A 204 8.14 -9.88 -2.73
CA ALA A 204 7.18 -9.62 -3.79
C ALA A 204 7.33 -10.75 -4.83
N PRO A 205 6.24 -11.43 -5.22
CA PRO A 205 6.29 -12.36 -6.32
C PRO A 205 6.80 -11.63 -7.56
N ALA A 206 7.49 -12.35 -8.45
CA ALA A 206 8.02 -11.78 -9.68
C ALA A 206 6.86 -11.20 -10.50
N PHE A 207 6.79 -9.87 -10.56
CA PHE A 207 5.81 -9.19 -11.41
C PHE A 207 6.30 -9.23 -12.85
N GLU A 208 5.47 -9.72 -13.75
CA GLU A 208 5.79 -9.77 -15.18
C GLU A 208 5.37 -8.46 -15.85
N PHE A 209 6.37 -7.66 -16.22
CA PHE A 209 6.15 -6.41 -16.94
C PHE A 209 5.86 -6.68 -18.43
N ALA A 210 4.74 -6.17 -18.92
CA ALA A 210 4.43 -6.15 -20.36
C ALA A 210 5.13 -4.95 -21.03
N TRP A 211 6.35 -5.18 -21.53
CA TRP A 211 7.15 -4.14 -22.15
C TRP A 211 6.75 -3.85 -23.60
N ALA A 212 6.64 -2.57 -23.94
CA ALA A 212 6.49 -2.08 -25.30
C ALA A 212 7.61 -1.07 -25.65
N GLU A 213 7.96 -0.96 -26.92
CA GLU A 213 8.89 0.07 -27.38
C GLU A 213 8.31 1.46 -27.22
N LEU A 214 9.14 2.39 -26.76
CA LEU A 214 8.82 3.81 -26.60
C LEU A 214 9.89 4.68 -27.30
N PRO A 215 9.70 5.04 -28.55
CA PRO A 215 10.62 5.95 -29.24
C PRO A 215 10.52 7.36 -28.65
N LEU A 216 11.59 7.82 -28.00
CA LEU A 216 11.75 9.18 -27.50
C LEU A 216 12.69 9.96 -28.42
N ARG A 217 12.76 11.29 -28.27
CA ARG A 217 13.74 12.14 -28.99
C ARG A 217 15.19 11.75 -28.72
N THR A 218 15.44 11.14 -27.56
CA THR A 218 16.76 10.71 -27.11
C THR A 218 17.12 9.27 -27.51
N GLY A 219 16.22 8.52 -28.14
CA GLY A 219 16.46 7.13 -28.57
C GLY A 219 15.25 6.22 -28.30
N VAL A 220 15.45 4.93 -28.52
CA VAL A 220 14.41 3.92 -28.26
C VAL A 220 14.52 3.44 -26.81
N TRP A 221 13.45 3.63 -26.08
CA TRP A 221 13.23 3.20 -24.70
C TRP A 221 12.18 2.08 -24.69
N SER A 222 11.94 1.51 -23.54
CA SER A 222 10.81 0.61 -23.31
C SER A 222 9.91 1.18 -22.21
N ILE A 223 8.60 0.89 -22.30
CA ILE A 223 7.62 1.29 -21.31
C ILE A 223 6.77 0.11 -20.89
N ALA A 224 6.47 0.04 -19.59
CA ALA A 224 5.49 -0.87 -19.02
C ALA A 224 4.67 -0.13 -17.95
N THR A 225 3.60 -0.76 -17.46
CA THR A 225 2.81 -0.24 -16.34
C THR A 225 2.94 -1.15 -15.11
N TYR A 226 2.72 -0.55 -13.94
CA TYR A 226 2.65 -1.24 -12.66
C TYR A 226 1.38 -0.79 -11.91
N PRO A 227 0.55 -1.72 -11.39
CA PRO A 227 -0.68 -1.37 -10.70
C PRO A 227 -0.39 -0.72 -9.35
N GLY A 228 -0.87 0.49 -9.15
CA GLY A 228 -0.83 1.20 -7.87
C GLY A 228 -2.05 0.90 -7.00
N LEU A 229 -1.92 1.09 -5.70
CA LEU A 229 -3.01 0.86 -4.75
C LEU A 229 -4.06 1.98 -4.75
N ARG A 230 -3.74 3.18 -5.27
CA ARG A 230 -4.65 4.34 -5.30
C ARG A 230 -5.40 4.49 -6.63
N GLN A 231 -5.89 3.38 -7.22
CA GLN A 231 -6.65 3.34 -8.48
C GLN A 231 -5.90 3.93 -9.70
N ARG A 232 -4.59 4.03 -9.63
CA ARG A 232 -3.75 4.53 -10.70
C ARG A 232 -2.69 3.50 -11.09
N GLU A 233 -2.41 3.42 -12.38
CA GLU A 233 -1.29 2.64 -12.89
C GLU A 233 -0.08 3.58 -12.99
N HIS A 234 1.05 3.14 -12.46
CA HIS A 234 2.32 3.83 -12.60
C HIS A 234 2.99 3.45 -13.92
N ALA A 235 3.77 4.35 -14.49
CA ALA A 235 4.58 4.03 -15.66
C ALA A 235 6.01 3.69 -15.23
N VAL A 236 6.56 2.64 -15.83
CA VAL A 236 7.98 2.27 -15.71
C VAL A 236 8.60 2.38 -17.08
N ILE A 237 9.59 3.25 -17.24
CA ILE A 237 10.27 3.51 -18.50
C ILE A 237 11.71 3.05 -18.35
N ALA A 238 12.20 2.19 -19.24
CA ALA A 238 13.50 1.56 -19.18
C ALA A 238 14.37 1.92 -20.38
N PHE A 239 15.67 2.03 -20.15
CA PHE A 239 16.68 2.23 -21.19
C PHE A 239 17.88 1.29 -21.01
N GLY A 240 18.36 0.75 -22.11
CA GLY A 240 19.56 -0.08 -22.17
C GLY A 240 19.41 -1.47 -21.55
N ASP A 241 20.48 -2.23 -21.59
CA ASP A 241 20.52 -3.60 -21.11
C ASP A 241 21.24 -3.71 -19.77
N ALA A 242 20.85 -4.70 -18.94
CA ALA A 242 21.46 -4.98 -17.68
C ALA A 242 22.97 -5.35 -17.86
N GLY A 243 23.84 -4.62 -17.18
CA GLY A 243 25.29 -4.84 -17.23
C GLY A 243 26.08 -3.94 -16.28
N VAL A 244 25.43 -2.90 -15.79
CA VAL A 244 25.94 -1.96 -14.79
C VAL A 244 24.87 -1.69 -13.75
N VAL A 245 25.24 -1.18 -12.59
CA VAL A 245 24.29 -0.73 -11.57
C VAL A 245 23.32 0.29 -12.21
N PRO A 246 22.01 0.05 -12.21
CA PRO A 246 21.08 0.91 -12.93
C PRO A 246 20.97 2.29 -12.30
N MET A 247 20.83 3.30 -13.15
CA MET A 247 20.47 4.65 -12.72
C MET A 247 18.96 4.79 -12.70
N VAL A 248 18.38 5.17 -11.56
CA VAL A 248 16.93 5.17 -11.35
C VAL A 248 16.44 6.56 -10.98
N ARG A 249 15.38 7.00 -11.64
CA ARG A 249 14.61 8.18 -11.26
C ARG A 249 13.23 7.75 -10.76
N ILE A 250 12.95 7.96 -9.46
CA ILE A 250 11.59 7.94 -8.95
C ILE A 250 11.00 9.33 -9.14
N HIS A 251 10.14 9.49 -10.15
CA HIS A 251 9.54 10.76 -10.52
C HIS A 251 8.11 10.86 -10.01
N SER A 252 7.82 11.88 -9.21
CA SER A 252 6.47 12.21 -8.77
C SER A 252 5.77 13.01 -9.87
N GLU A 253 4.60 12.55 -10.33
CA GLU A 253 3.79 13.25 -11.34
C GLU A 253 3.63 14.73 -11.05
N CYS A 254 3.78 15.54 -12.07
CA CYS A 254 3.54 16.98 -12.04
C CYS A 254 3.01 17.44 -13.39
N PHE A 255 1.70 17.40 -13.60
CA PHE A 255 1.08 17.78 -14.88
C PHE A 255 1.57 19.14 -15.39
N THR A 256 1.63 20.13 -14.50
CA THR A 256 2.05 21.48 -14.90
C THR A 256 3.51 21.55 -15.33
N GLY A 257 4.41 20.81 -14.70
CA GLY A 257 5.84 20.77 -15.04
C GLY A 257 6.14 19.83 -16.21
N ASP A 258 5.62 18.61 -16.14
CA ASP A 258 6.02 17.53 -17.05
C ASP A 258 5.33 17.63 -18.43
N VAL A 259 4.06 18.09 -18.46
CA VAL A 259 3.25 18.14 -19.69
C VAL A 259 3.17 19.54 -20.30
N VAL A 260 2.94 20.58 -19.47
CA VAL A 260 2.79 21.95 -19.98
C VAL A 260 4.03 22.81 -19.77
N HIS A 261 5.13 22.23 -19.26
CA HIS A 261 6.44 22.86 -19.10
C HIS A 261 6.39 24.18 -18.30
N SER A 262 5.58 24.20 -17.23
CA SER A 262 5.45 25.36 -16.34
C SER A 262 6.78 25.66 -15.67
N GLN A 263 7.16 26.94 -15.66
CA GLN A 263 8.37 27.42 -14.99
C GLN A 263 8.20 27.64 -13.47
N ARG A 264 7.01 27.35 -12.88
CA ARG A 264 6.76 27.47 -11.43
C ARG A 264 7.47 26.41 -10.59
N CYS A 265 7.83 25.28 -11.20
CA CYS A 265 8.53 24.18 -10.54
C CYS A 265 9.71 23.71 -11.39
N ASP A 266 10.45 22.77 -10.87
CA ASP A 266 11.62 22.16 -11.50
C ASP A 266 11.35 20.73 -12.03
N CYS A 267 10.08 20.27 -12.01
CA CYS A 267 9.74 18.86 -12.29
C CYS A 267 10.06 18.44 -13.71
N GLY A 268 9.60 19.20 -14.72
CA GLY A 268 9.88 18.88 -16.12
C GLY A 268 11.38 18.87 -16.44
N GLU A 269 12.12 19.90 -15.98
CA GLU A 269 13.58 19.94 -16.17
C GLU A 269 14.29 18.75 -15.50
N GLN A 270 13.84 18.34 -14.29
CA GLN A 270 14.38 17.15 -13.62
C GLN A 270 14.08 15.87 -14.39
N LEU A 271 12.90 15.74 -15.00
CA LEU A 271 12.54 14.59 -15.82
C LEU A 271 13.42 14.52 -17.07
N GLU A 272 13.55 15.61 -17.81
CA GLU A 272 14.41 15.70 -18.99
C GLU A 272 15.87 15.39 -18.67
N GLN A 273 16.41 16.00 -17.62
CA GLN A 273 17.77 15.73 -17.15
C GLN A 273 17.97 14.26 -16.75
N SER A 274 16.96 13.65 -16.12
CA SER A 274 17.04 12.22 -15.75
C SER A 274 17.07 11.32 -16.97
N ILE A 275 16.31 11.62 -18.02
CA ILE A 275 16.33 10.89 -19.31
C ILE A 275 17.74 10.98 -19.93
N GLU A 276 18.32 12.16 -20.00
CA GLU A 276 19.66 12.37 -20.57
C GLU A 276 20.75 11.64 -19.74
N MET A 277 20.69 11.73 -18.41
CA MET A 277 21.65 11.08 -17.52
C MET A 277 21.60 9.56 -17.62
N ILE A 278 20.40 8.97 -17.63
CA ILE A 278 20.20 7.52 -17.76
C ILE A 278 20.72 7.05 -19.14
N GLN A 279 20.38 7.77 -20.19
CA GLN A 279 20.86 7.44 -21.54
C GLN A 279 22.39 7.48 -21.62
N LYS A 280 23.03 8.51 -21.06
CA LYS A 280 24.49 8.63 -21.02
C LYS A 280 25.13 7.53 -20.16
N HIS A 281 24.46 7.11 -19.09
CA HIS A 281 24.90 6.03 -18.23
C HIS A 281 24.81 4.66 -18.92
N GLY A 282 23.85 4.50 -19.85
CA GLY A 282 23.67 3.30 -20.67
C GLY A 282 22.66 2.30 -20.15
N HIS A 283 22.21 2.40 -18.89
CA HIS A 283 21.19 1.51 -18.30
C HIS A 283 20.45 2.20 -17.16
N GLY A 284 19.12 2.09 -17.13
CA GLY A 284 18.35 2.55 -15.99
C GLY A 284 16.85 2.66 -16.24
N TYR A 285 16.19 3.25 -15.24
CA TYR A 285 14.72 3.29 -15.17
C TYR A 285 14.21 4.65 -14.72
N ILE A 286 13.05 5.04 -15.26
CA ILE A 286 12.21 6.10 -14.71
C ILE A 286 10.95 5.45 -14.17
N VAL A 287 10.73 5.53 -12.87
CA VAL A 287 9.51 5.14 -12.18
C VAL A 287 8.63 6.39 -12.03
N TYR A 288 7.61 6.51 -12.86
CA TYR A 288 6.72 7.67 -12.89
C TYR A 288 5.47 7.38 -12.06
N LEU A 289 5.41 7.99 -10.86
CA LEU A 289 4.33 7.79 -9.89
C LEU A 289 3.18 8.76 -10.17
N ARG A 290 2.04 8.23 -10.58
CA ARG A 290 0.89 9.00 -11.06
C ARG A 290 -0.08 9.48 -9.98
N ASP A 291 0.11 9.09 -8.75
CA ASP A 291 -0.68 9.53 -7.60
C ASP A 291 0.01 10.61 -6.75
N HIS A 292 1.13 11.15 -7.22
CA HIS A 292 1.96 12.10 -6.48
C HIS A 292 1.77 13.57 -6.88
N GLU A 293 0.75 13.88 -7.71
CA GLU A 293 0.46 15.27 -8.11
C GLU A 293 0.27 16.19 -6.91
N GLY A 294 0.91 17.35 -6.94
CA GLY A 294 0.84 18.33 -5.85
C GLY A 294 1.39 17.83 -4.51
N ARG A 295 2.29 16.84 -4.49
CA ARG A 295 2.76 16.08 -3.32
C ARG A 295 1.66 15.20 -2.69
N GLY A 296 0.83 14.60 -3.53
CA GLY A 296 -0.24 13.69 -3.12
C GLY A 296 -1.59 14.35 -2.85
N ILE A 297 -1.71 15.68 -3.00
CA ILE A 297 -2.99 16.40 -2.80
C ILE A 297 -3.85 16.49 -4.07
N GLY A 298 -3.31 16.07 -5.21
CA GLY A 298 -3.99 16.10 -6.50
C GLY A 298 -3.93 17.45 -7.21
N LEU A 299 -4.33 17.46 -8.50
CA LEU A 299 -4.20 18.64 -9.37
C LEU A 299 -5.13 19.79 -8.93
N THR A 300 -6.35 19.49 -8.52
CA THR A 300 -7.33 20.51 -8.11
C THR A 300 -6.81 21.32 -6.91
N GLU A 301 -6.37 20.65 -5.86
CA GLU A 301 -5.86 21.30 -4.64
C GLU A 301 -4.53 22.03 -4.91
N LYS A 302 -3.68 21.47 -5.76
CA LYS A 302 -2.48 22.16 -6.24
C LYS A 302 -2.79 23.49 -6.93
N ILE A 303 -3.82 23.56 -7.76
CA ILE A 303 -4.20 24.82 -8.42
C ILE A 303 -4.75 25.83 -7.40
N LYS A 304 -5.51 25.38 -6.38
CA LYS A 304 -5.92 26.26 -5.26
C LYS A 304 -4.72 26.77 -4.48
N ALA A 305 -3.73 25.91 -4.21
CA ALA A 305 -2.48 26.32 -3.58
C ALA A 305 -1.73 27.38 -4.43
N TYR A 306 -1.71 27.24 -5.76
CA TYR A 306 -1.14 28.26 -6.65
C TYR A 306 -1.86 29.61 -6.52
N GLN A 307 -3.19 29.64 -6.38
CA GLN A 307 -3.93 30.89 -6.17
C GLN A 307 -3.55 31.57 -4.84
N LEU A 308 -3.27 30.79 -3.79
CA LEU A 308 -2.80 31.32 -2.51
C LEU A 308 -1.36 31.83 -2.60
N GLN A 309 -0.51 31.14 -3.34
CA GLN A 309 0.87 31.57 -3.61
C GLN A 309 0.92 32.87 -4.42
N ASP A 310 0.00 33.07 -5.38
CA ASP A 310 -0.13 34.33 -6.14
C ASP A 310 -0.51 35.52 -5.22
N LYS A 311 -1.11 35.24 -4.05
CA LYS A 311 -1.43 36.20 -3.01
C LYS A 311 -0.31 36.37 -1.97
N GLY A 312 0.83 35.69 -2.14
CA GLY A 312 2.03 35.87 -1.31
C GLY A 312 2.33 34.74 -0.31
N MET A 313 1.48 33.70 -0.19
CA MET A 313 1.81 32.53 0.65
C MET A 313 2.97 31.74 0.05
N ASP A 314 3.73 31.03 0.88
CA ASP A 314 4.66 30.03 0.38
C ASP A 314 3.94 28.68 0.12
N THR A 315 4.66 27.72 -0.47
CA THR A 315 4.07 26.43 -0.87
C THR A 315 3.58 25.62 0.33
N ILE A 316 4.25 25.68 1.46
CA ILE A 316 3.91 24.93 2.68
C ILE A 316 2.70 25.56 3.35
N ASP A 317 2.74 26.87 3.55
CA ASP A 317 1.67 27.62 4.18
C ASP A 317 0.37 27.52 3.37
N ALA A 318 0.47 27.50 2.02
CA ALA A 318 -0.68 27.31 1.14
C ALA A 318 -1.33 25.92 1.33
N ASN A 319 -0.52 24.84 1.43
CA ASN A 319 -1.05 23.49 1.67
C ASN A 319 -1.70 23.39 3.06
N LEU A 320 -1.03 23.88 4.10
CA LEU A 320 -1.58 23.87 5.46
C LEU A 320 -2.88 24.68 5.57
N HIS A 321 -2.95 25.84 4.88
CA HIS A 321 -4.18 26.65 4.82
C HIS A 321 -5.37 25.92 4.19
N LEU A 322 -5.10 25.04 3.23
CA LEU A 322 -6.10 24.18 2.58
C LEU A 322 -6.43 22.91 3.40
N GLY A 323 -5.79 22.71 4.56
CA GLY A 323 -6.01 21.55 5.43
C GLY A 323 -5.23 20.29 5.03
N HIS A 324 -4.24 20.43 4.16
CA HIS A 324 -3.41 19.31 3.71
C HIS A 324 -2.09 19.22 4.48
N GLU A 325 -1.53 18.02 4.54
CA GLU A 325 -0.17 17.80 5.03
C GLU A 325 0.87 18.48 4.13
N VAL A 326 2.05 18.74 4.67
CA VAL A 326 3.17 19.34 3.93
C VAL A 326 3.64 18.43 2.78
N ASP A 327 3.61 17.12 3.01
CA ASP A 327 3.93 16.07 2.04
C ASP A 327 3.13 14.80 2.35
N ALA A 328 2.10 14.52 1.57
CA ALA A 328 1.22 13.37 1.72
C ALA A 328 1.62 12.19 0.80
N ARG A 329 2.85 12.22 0.21
CA ARG A 329 3.31 11.15 -0.67
C ARG A 329 3.69 9.91 0.11
N ASP A 330 3.29 8.77 -0.41
CA ASP A 330 3.68 7.44 0.03
C ASP A 330 4.64 6.80 -0.99
N TRP A 331 5.71 6.20 -0.51
CA TRP A 331 6.74 5.59 -1.36
C TRP A 331 6.56 4.08 -1.53
N SER A 332 5.50 3.48 -0.98
CA SER A 332 5.26 2.03 -1.01
C SER A 332 5.19 1.46 -2.42
N ASP A 333 4.54 2.17 -3.36
CA ASP A 333 4.47 1.74 -4.76
C ASP A 333 5.83 1.88 -5.47
N ALA A 334 6.63 2.91 -5.15
CA ALA A 334 7.99 3.01 -5.67
C ALA A 334 8.87 1.84 -5.21
N ILE A 335 8.80 1.48 -3.93
CA ILE A 335 9.51 0.34 -3.35
C ILE A 335 9.06 -0.96 -4.01
N ALA A 336 7.75 -1.15 -4.20
CA ALA A 336 7.20 -2.33 -4.84
C ALA A 336 7.68 -2.47 -6.30
N ILE A 337 7.73 -1.37 -7.06
CA ILE A 337 8.26 -1.35 -8.44
C ILE A 337 9.75 -1.69 -8.45
N VAL A 338 10.55 -1.11 -7.58
CA VAL A 338 12.00 -1.39 -7.48
C VAL A 338 12.25 -2.87 -7.17
N ARG A 339 11.47 -3.46 -6.25
CA ARG A 339 11.51 -4.90 -5.96
C ARG A 339 11.05 -5.75 -7.13
N ALA A 340 9.96 -5.37 -7.80
CA ALA A 340 9.44 -6.07 -8.98
C ALA A 340 10.43 -6.07 -10.15
N LEU A 341 11.25 -5.02 -10.29
CA LEU A 341 12.36 -4.95 -11.24
C LEU A 341 13.58 -5.76 -10.79
N GLY A 342 13.56 -6.36 -9.59
CA GLY A 342 14.67 -7.16 -9.04
C GLY A 342 15.90 -6.34 -8.64
N LEU A 343 15.75 -5.02 -8.44
CA LEU A 343 16.88 -4.12 -8.14
C LEU A 343 17.24 -4.19 -6.65
N LYS A 344 18.43 -4.70 -6.36
CA LYS A 344 19.00 -4.75 -5.01
C LYS A 344 19.97 -3.59 -4.74
N GLU A 345 20.56 -3.04 -5.79
CA GLU A 345 21.48 -1.92 -5.78
C GLU A 345 21.12 -0.97 -6.93
N LEU A 346 21.18 0.34 -6.69
CA LEU A 346 20.88 1.35 -7.71
C LEU A 346 21.53 2.71 -7.42
N THR A 347 21.73 3.52 -8.47
CA THR A 347 22.04 4.94 -8.35
C THR A 347 20.77 5.76 -8.48
N LEU A 348 20.30 6.37 -7.38
CA LEU A 348 19.04 7.13 -7.33
C LEU A 348 19.25 8.59 -7.72
N LEU A 349 18.63 9.03 -8.81
CA LEU A 349 18.59 10.43 -9.25
C LEU A 349 17.57 11.21 -8.40
N THR A 350 18.03 11.85 -7.33
CA THR A 350 17.16 12.60 -6.41
C THR A 350 17.90 13.64 -5.59
N ASN A 351 17.21 14.73 -5.27
CA ASN A 351 17.63 15.72 -4.27
C ASN A 351 16.84 15.56 -2.95
N ASN A 352 15.89 14.60 -2.87
CA ASN A 352 15.04 14.38 -1.71
C ASN A 352 15.59 13.23 -0.85
N PRO A 353 16.06 13.49 0.38
CA PRO A 353 16.61 12.48 1.27
C PRO A 353 15.59 11.42 1.68
N ASN A 354 14.30 11.77 1.77
CA ASN A 354 13.25 10.82 2.14
C ASN A 354 13.09 9.68 1.12
N LYS A 355 13.37 9.93 -0.16
CA LYS A 355 13.36 8.87 -1.19
C LYS A 355 14.52 7.89 -1.01
N VAL A 356 15.68 8.40 -0.62
CA VAL A 356 16.86 7.56 -0.33
C VAL A 356 16.57 6.68 0.88
N GLN A 357 16.10 7.30 1.98
CA GLN A 357 15.81 6.60 3.22
C GLN A 357 14.75 5.50 3.01
N ALA A 358 13.65 5.82 2.31
CA ALA A 358 12.57 4.85 2.05
C ALA A 358 13.05 3.60 1.31
N LEU A 359 13.95 3.73 0.33
CA LEU A 359 14.53 2.58 -0.38
C LEU A 359 15.56 1.82 0.48
N GLN A 360 16.37 2.53 1.28
CA GLN A 360 17.33 1.90 2.19
C GLN A 360 16.61 1.10 3.28
N ASP A 361 15.55 1.64 3.88
CA ASP A 361 14.70 0.95 4.86
C ASP A 361 14.04 -0.29 4.25
N ALA A 362 13.79 -0.27 2.93
CA ALA A 362 13.28 -1.42 2.19
C ALA A 362 14.36 -2.45 1.79
N GLY A 363 15.62 -2.24 2.21
CA GLY A 363 16.74 -3.15 1.99
C GLY A 363 17.43 -3.00 0.62
N VAL A 364 17.25 -1.87 -0.07
CA VAL A 364 17.92 -1.56 -1.34
C VAL A 364 19.21 -0.78 -1.07
N GLU A 365 20.30 -1.18 -1.67
CA GLU A 365 21.56 -0.42 -1.62
C GLU A 365 21.46 0.78 -2.57
N VAL A 366 21.54 2.01 -2.01
CA VAL A 366 21.28 3.24 -2.75
C VAL A 366 22.50 4.16 -2.75
N THR A 367 23.04 4.42 -3.94
CA THR A 367 23.95 5.54 -4.18
C THR A 367 23.17 6.74 -4.69
N GLN A 368 23.28 7.90 -4.02
CA GLN A 368 22.56 9.10 -4.44
C GLN A 368 23.33 9.86 -5.51
N ALA A 369 22.63 10.28 -6.56
CA ALA A 369 23.11 11.24 -7.55
C ALA A 369 22.16 12.43 -7.65
N ASN A 370 22.69 13.65 -7.58
CA ASN A 370 21.90 14.88 -7.53
C ASN A 370 21.52 15.36 -8.94
N LEU A 371 20.34 15.98 -9.02
CA LEU A 371 19.87 16.71 -10.18
C LEU A 371 20.11 18.20 -10.00
N SER A 372 20.70 18.86 -11.00
CA SER A 372 21.02 20.29 -10.92
C SER A 372 20.07 21.06 -11.83
N VAL A 373 19.13 21.80 -11.24
CA VAL A 373 18.22 22.69 -11.94
C VAL A 373 18.58 24.13 -11.64
N LYS A 374 18.69 24.96 -12.68
CA LYS A 374 18.98 26.37 -12.53
C LYS A 374 17.74 27.12 -12.08
N PRO A 375 17.82 27.90 -10.97
CA PRO A 375 16.72 28.76 -10.57
C PRO A 375 16.36 29.77 -11.65
N ASN A 376 15.07 30.04 -11.78
CA ASN A 376 14.54 31.12 -12.63
C ASN A 376 13.65 32.05 -11.77
N LYS A 377 13.27 33.19 -12.33
CA LYS A 377 12.48 34.23 -11.61
C LYS A 377 11.11 33.73 -11.08
N PHE A 378 10.60 32.59 -11.57
CA PHE A 378 9.31 32.05 -11.19
C PHE A 378 9.43 30.91 -10.17
N ASN A 379 10.55 30.14 -10.15
CA ASN A 379 10.73 29.00 -9.24
C ASN A 379 11.74 29.24 -8.12
N GLU A 380 12.43 30.38 -8.06
CA GLU A 380 13.46 30.67 -7.04
C GLU A 380 12.93 30.54 -5.62
N LYS A 381 11.75 31.10 -5.33
CA LYS A 381 11.10 30.98 -4.01
C LYS A 381 10.71 29.54 -3.71
N TYR A 382 10.19 28.81 -4.68
CA TYR A 382 9.83 27.41 -4.53
C TYR A 382 11.05 26.52 -4.23
N LEU A 383 12.17 26.73 -4.91
CA LEU A 383 13.42 26.01 -4.67
C LEU A 383 14.02 26.36 -3.30
N ALA A 384 13.97 27.63 -2.88
CA ALA A 384 14.39 28.06 -1.55
C ALA A 384 13.56 27.35 -0.45
N THR A 385 12.23 27.30 -0.59
CA THR A 385 11.36 26.59 0.35
C THR A 385 11.69 25.09 0.42
N LYS A 386 12.00 24.44 -0.70
CA LYS A 386 12.42 23.02 -0.71
C LYS A 386 13.71 22.79 0.07
N GLU A 387 14.68 23.69 -0.06
CA GLU A 387 15.96 23.60 0.65
C GLU A 387 15.79 23.87 2.15
N GLU A 388 15.19 24.99 2.51
CA GLU A 388 15.11 25.46 3.89
C GLU A 388 14.15 24.64 4.77
N LYS A 389 13.01 24.24 4.22
CA LYS A 389 11.93 23.62 5.00
C LYS A 389 11.79 22.10 4.76
N LEU A 390 12.35 21.55 3.69
CA LEU A 390 12.19 20.13 3.32
C LEU A 390 13.52 19.39 3.20
N GLY A 391 14.65 20.03 3.50
CA GLY A 391 15.97 19.40 3.51
C GLY A 391 16.44 18.91 2.13
N HIS A 392 15.88 19.41 1.01
CA HIS A 392 16.35 19.07 -0.32
C HIS A 392 17.75 19.63 -0.56
N LEU A 393 18.61 18.79 -1.17
CA LEU A 393 19.94 19.22 -1.56
C LEU A 393 19.85 20.09 -2.81
N ARG A 394 20.56 21.24 -2.83
CA ARG A 394 20.84 21.93 -4.11
C ARG A 394 21.80 21.04 -4.89
N GLY A 395 21.45 20.67 -6.10
CA GLY A 395 22.38 20.03 -7.04
C GLY A 395 23.65 20.88 -7.16
N GLY A 396 24.79 20.23 -6.94
CA GLY A 396 26.06 20.86 -6.67
C GLY A 396 26.54 21.92 -7.66
N LYS A 397 27.49 22.71 -7.12
CA LYS A 397 28.38 23.59 -7.91
C LYS A 397 29.25 22.80 -8.88
#